data_235d22af474e7dd2983ba1f475cad671
#
_entry.id   235d22af474e7dd2983ba1f475cad671
#
_cell.length_a   1.000
_cell.length_b   1.000
_cell.length_c   1.000
_cell.angle_alpha   90.00
_cell.angle_beta   90.00
_cell.angle_gamma   90.00
#
_symmetry.space_group_name_H-M   'P 1'
#
loop_
_entity.id
_entity.type
_entity.pdbx_description
1 polymer ?
#
loop_
_entity_poly.entity_id
_entity_poly.type
_entity_poly.pdbx_seq_one_letter_code
_entity_poly.pdbx_strand_id
1 'polypeptide(L)'
;MQGDAIAMLFAPPQPPVQLPREGEVSLGRSRECEVRLPDADTSRRHAKIVCSGGRFVLHDLGSTNGTFVNGERVSQRALEPGDRVQIGANAVTFCQVSGGLDQPDDGAQTVLFERSLGGEVFHGDLAEIPPFALLQLLEMGRKTGLLRIDSDATPGKLWLRAGDPIHAETKSQIGFDAAVALVHAASGRFAFEPNAAPREATIEASVTHLLLEASRQRDEGLA
;
A
#
# COMPACT_ATOMS: atom_id res chain seq x y z
N MET A 1 -2.63 15.35 21.84
CA MET A 1 -3.44 15.20 20.60
C MET A 1 -2.85 14.00 19.89
N GLN A 2 -3.60 12.89 19.84
CA GLN A 2 -3.15 11.68 19.14
C GLN A 2 -3.10 11.99 17.64
N GLY A 3 -1.94 11.83 17.02
CA GLY A 3 -1.78 11.98 15.59
C GLY A 3 -2.72 11.04 14.83
N ASP A 4 -3.30 11.55 13.74
CA ASP A 4 -4.30 10.83 12.95
C ASP A 4 -3.64 9.68 12.17
N ALA A 5 -3.67 8.47 12.74
CA ALA A 5 -3.31 7.27 11.98
C ALA A 5 -4.36 7.02 10.89
N ILE A 6 -3.92 6.89 9.66
CA ILE A 6 -4.75 6.49 8.53
C ILE A 6 -4.53 5.01 8.27
N ALA A 7 -5.57 4.21 8.39
CA ALA A 7 -5.54 2.79 8.07
C ALA A 7 -6.19 2.53 6.71
N MET A 8 -5.62 1.64 5.93
CA MET A 8 -6.03 1.36 4.56
C MET A 8 -5.96 -0.12 4.22
N LEU A 9 -6.83 -0.55 3.32
CA LEU A 9 -6.80 -1.86 2.69
C LEU A 9 -6.44 -1.72 1.22
N PHE A 10 -5.48 -2.50 0.79
CA PHE A 10 -5.04 -2.59 -0.60
C PHE A 10 -5.45 -3.96 -1.16
N ALA A 11 -6.33 -3.96 -2.14
CA ALA A 11 -6.84 -5.16 -2.81
C ALA A 11 -6.76 -4.99 -4.34
N PRO A 12 -5.56 -5.08 -4.94
CA PRO A 12 -5.41 -4.90 -6.39
C PRO A 12 -6.29 -5.87 -7.18
N PRO A 13 -6.85 -5.45 -8.31
CA PRO A 13 -6.64 -4.17 -9.02
C PRO A 13 -7.55 -3.02 -8.55
N GLN A 14 -8.22 -3.15 -7.41
CA GLN A 14 -9.14 -2.15 -6.89
C GLN A 14 -8.40 -0.98 -6.22
N PRO A 15 -9.00 0.22 -6.21
CA PRO A 15 -8.44 1.34 -5.47
C PRO A 15 -8.38 1.02 -3.97
N PRO A 16 -7.41 1.61 -3.25
CA PRO A 16 -7.31 1.45 -1.80
C PRO A 16 -8.57 1.91 -1.10
N VAL A 17 -8.97 1.18 -0.06
CA VAL A 17 -10.11 1.53 0.77
C VAL A 17 -9.61 2.03 2.12
N GLN A 18 -9.90 3.29 2.44
CA GLN A 18 -9.59 3.84 3.75
C GLN A 18 -10.53 3.27 4.80
N LEU A 19 -9.98 2.77 5.90
CA LEU A 19 -10.76 2.29 7.02
C LEU A 19 -11.21 3.46 7.91
N PRO A 20 -12.47 3.46 8.37
CA PRO A 20 -12.95 4.47 9.30
C PRO A 20 -12.30 4.29 10.68
N ARG A 21 -12.29 5.32 11.51
CA ARG A 21 -11.85 5.22 12.90
C ARG A 21 -12.76 4.37 13.76
N GLU A 22 -14.05 4.45 13.49
CA GLU A 22 -15.11 3.72 14.17
C GLU A 22 -16.08 3.17 13.11
N GLY A 23 -16.52 1.94 13.31
CA GLY A 23 -17.48 1.30 12.43
C GLY A 23 -17.00 -0.04 11.90
N GLU A 24 -17.57 -0.45 10.77
CA GLU A 24 -17.26 -1.73 10.14
C GLU A 24 -17.04 -1.53 8.64
N VAL A 25 -16.14 -2.33 8.07
CA VAL A 25 -15.90 -2.43 6.63
C VAL A 25 -16.07 -3.88 6.21
N SER A 26 -16.96 -4.14 5.27
CA SER A 26 -17.27 -5.48 4.79
C SER A 26 -16.43 -5.85 3.57
N LEU A 27 -15.99 -7.12 3.52
CA LEU A 27 -15.22 -7.69 2.43
C LEU A 27 -16.01 -8.89 1.84
N GLY A 28 -16.09 -8.95 0.51
CA GLY A 28 -16.77 -10.07 -0.12
C GLY A 28 -17.10 -9.85 -1.60
N ARG A 29 -17.74 -10.85 -2.19
CA ARG A 29 -18.08 -10.84 -3.62
C ARG A 29 -19.28 -9.93 -3.95
N SER A 30 -20.14 -9.64 -2.98
CA SER A 30 -21.30 -8.77 -3.20
C SER A 30 -20.87 -7.35 -3.60
N ARG A 31 -21.71 -6.71 -4.43
CA ARG A 31 -21.57 -5.28 -4.74
C ARG A 31 -21.87 -4.36 -3.56
N GLU A 32 -22.48 -4.91 -2.51
CA GLU A 32 -22.81 -4.20 -1.27
C GLU A 32 -21.63 -4.14 -0.29
N CYS A 33 -20.52 -4.89 -0.57
CA CYS A 33 -19.33 -4.83 0.25
C CYS A 33 -18.49 -3.60 -0.14
N GLU A 34 -17.95 -2.91 0.86
CA GLU A 34 -17.04 -1.78 0.69
C GLU A 34 -15.75 -2.23 -0.03
N VAL A 35 -15.24 -3.43 0.33
CA VAL A 35 -14.14 -4.08 -0.38
C VAL A 35 -14.72 -5.23 -1.19
N ARG A 36 -14.95 -4.97 -2.47
CA ARG A 36 -15.50 -5.97 -3.35
C ARG A 36 -14.40 -6.87 -3.90
N LEU A 37 -14.51 -8.17 -3.65
CA LEU A 37 -13.59 -9.21 -4.12
C LEU A 37 -14.32 -10.13 -5.11
N PRO A 38 -14.27 -9.83 -6.43
CA PRO A 38 -15.09 -10.52 -7.46
C PRO A 38 -14.47 -11.86 -7.86
N ASP A 39 -14.45 -12.81 -6.94
CA ASP A 39 -13.92 -14.15 -7.13
C ASP A 39 -14.97 -15.19 -6.75
N ALA A 40 -15.03 -16.31 -7.48
CA ALA A 40 -16.00 -17.39 -7.26
C ALA A 40 -15.84 -18.06 -5.88
N ASP A 41 -14.62 -18.15 -5.39
CA ASP A 41 -14.27 -18.75 -4.10
C ASP A 41 -14.48 -17.79 -2.92
N THR A 42 -14.88 -16.55 -3.20
CA THR A 42 -15.22 -15.56 -2.19
C THR A 42 -16.72 -15.56 -1.90
N SER A 43 -17.12 -15.70 -0.63
CA SER A 43 -18.51 -15.60 -0.19
C SER A 43 -19.09 -14.20 -0.47
N ARG A 44 -20.42 -14.08 -0.63
CA ARG A 44 -21.08 -12.78 -0.87
C ARG A 44 -20.72 -11.74 0.18
N ARG A 45 -20.80 -12.10 1.47
CA ARG A 45 -20.22 -11.40 2.61
C ARG A 45 -19.27 -12.41 3.24
N HIS A 46 -17.96 -12.18 3.09
CA HIS A 46 -16.95 -13.16 3.47
C HIS A 46 -16.35 -12.84 4.85
N ALA A 47 -15.95 -11.62 5.02
CA ALA A 47 -15.34 -11.13 6.24
C ALA A 47 -15.76 -9.68 6.51
N LYS A 48 -15.49 -9.18 7.71
CA LYS A 48 -15.59 -7.78 8.05
C LYS A 48 -14.40 -7.35 8.89
N ILE A 49 -14.08 -6.07 8.84
CA ILE A 49 -13.13 -5.44 9.75
C ILE A 49 -13.92 -4.50 10.65
N VAL A 50 -13.82 -4.72 11.95
CA VAL A 50 -14.36 -3.82 12.99
C VAL A 50 -13.27 -2.83 13.36
N CYS A 51 -13.58 -1.56 13.23
CA CYS A 51 -12.69 -0.44 13.52
C CYS A 51 -13.15 0.24 14.81
N SER A 52 -12.29 0.30 15.81
CA SER A 52 -12.59 0.98 17.08
C SER A 52 -11.32 1.48 17.75
N GLY A 53 -11.27 2.79 18.02
CA GLY A 53 -10.16 3.43 18.72
C GLY A 53 -8.79 3.22 18.10
N GLY A 54 -8.73 3.10 16.76
CA GLY A 54 -7.47 2.82 16.03
C GLY A 54 -7.04 1.36 16.05
N ARG A 55 -7.88 0.46 16.56
CA ARG A 55 -7.73 -0.99 16.45
C ARG A 55 -8.60 -1.51 15.32
N PHE A 56 -8.08 -2.47 14.57
CA PHE A 56 -8.72 -3.07 13.42
C PHE A 56 -8.77 -4.58 13.62
N VAL A 57 -9.96 -5.12 13.74
CA VAL A 57 -10.16 -6.56 14.00
C VAL A 57 -10.90 -7.18 12.83
N LEU A 58 -10.24 -8.10 12.13
CA LEU A 58 -10.81 -8.91 11.08
C LEU A 58 -11.66 -10.03 11.70
N HIS A 59 -12.85 -10.25 11.13
CA HIS A 59 -13.74 -11.34 11.49
C HIS A 59 -14.18 -12.09 10.23
N ASP A 60 -13.97 -13.39 10.20
CA ASP A 60 -14.61 -14.27 9.20
C ASP A 60 -16.10 -14.39 9.52
N LEU A 61 -16.95 -14.26 8.51
CA LEU A 61 -18.41 -14.30 8.67
C LEU A 61 -19.00 -15.69 8.38
N GLY A 62 -18.25 -16.76 8.65
CA GLY A 62 -18.63 -18.13 8.33
C GLY A 62 -18.46 -18.40 6.84
N SER A 63 -17.37 -17.91 6.27
CA SER A 63 -17.10 -18.07 4.84
C SER A 63 -16.88 -19.52 4.44
N THR A 64 -17.19 -19.86 3.19
CA THR A 64 -17.09 -21.24 2.69
C THR A 64 -15.64 -21.74 2.68
N ASN A 65 -14.71 -20.91 2.21
CA ASN A 65 -13.30 -21.29 2.02
C ASN A 65 -12.39 -20.81 3.13
N GLY A 66 -12.88 -19.96 4.04
CA GLY A 66 -12.12 -19.38 5.15
C GLY A 66 -11.34 -18.14 4.77
N THR A 67 -10.98 -17.40 5.82
CA THR A 67 -10.13 -16.22 5.77
C THR A 67 -8.76 -16.58 6.34
N PHE A 68 -7.69 -16.14 5.68
CA PHE A 68 -6.33 -16.40 6.12
C PHE A 68 -5.58 -15.08 6.32
N VAL A 69 -4.76 -15.01 7.37
CA VAL A 69 -3.85 -13.88 7.60
C VAL A 69 -2.43 -14.43 7.66
N ASN A 70 -1.56 -13.97 6.77
CA ASN A 70 -0.18 -14.43 6.62
C ASN A 70 -0.06 -15.96 6.48
N GLY A 71 -1.06 -16.57 5.79
CA GLY A 71 -1.13 -18.02 5.57
C GLY A 71 -1.81 -18.81 6.69
N GLU A 72 -2.15 -18.20 7.81
CA GLU A 72 -2.86 -18.84 8.93
C GLU A 72 -4.37 -18.62 8.80
N ARG A 73 -5.17 -19.70 8.91
CA ARG A 73 -6.64 -19.61 8.90
C ARG A 73 -7.14 -18.99 10.20
N VAL A 74 -7.98 -17.96 10.09
CA VAL A 74 -8.48 -17.22 11.25
C VAL A 74 -10.01 -17.11 11.21
N SER A 75 -10.64 -17.15 12.39
CA SER A 75 -12.03 -16.74 12.59
C SER A 75 -12.13 -15.27 13.02
N GLN A 76 -11.12 -14.83 13.77
CA GLN A 76 -10.96 -13.46 14.24
C GLN A 76 -9.47 -13.16 14.45
N ARG A 77 -9.01 -11.97 14.03
CA ARG A 77 -7.62 -11.52 14.27
C ARG A 77 -7.55 -10.01 14.34
N ALA A 78 -6.82 -9.48 15.31
CA ALA A 78 -6.38 -8.08 15.27
C ALA A 78 -5.34 -7.93 14.16
N LEU A 79 -5.58 -6.97 13.25
CA LEU A 79 -4.68 -6.71 12.14
C LEU A 79 -3.53 -5.81 12.58
N GLU A 80 -2.34 -6.18 12.14
CA GLU A 80 -1.12 -5.41 12.28
C GLU A 80 -0.70 -4.83 10.92
N PRO A 81 -0.02 -3.67 10.89
CA PRO A 81 0.50 -3.11 9.64
C PRO A 81 1.37 -4.14 8.88
N GLY A 82 1.13 -4.30 7.58
CA GLY A 82 1.78 -5.32 6.76
C GLY A 82 1.04 -6.66 6.68
N ASP A 83 0.01 -6.90 7.50
CA ASP A 83 -0.76 -8.16 7.42
C ASP A 83 -1.39 -8.36 6.05
N ARG A 84 -1.17 -9.56 5.52
CA ARG A 84 -1.73 -10.00 4.25
C ARG A 84 -2.92 -10.92 4.48
N VAL A 85 -4.11 -10.39 4.23
CA VAL A 85 -5.37 -11.13 4.34
C VAL A 85 -5.66 -11.80 2.99
N GLN A 86 -5.81 -13.12 2.98
CA GLN A 86 -6.19 -13.89 1.80
C GLN A 86 -7.63 -14.35 1.91
N ILE A 87 -8.42 -14.03 0.89
CA ILE A 87 -9.84 -14.37 0.75
C ILE A 87 -10.07 -14.91 -0.67
N GLY A 88 -10.23 -16.23 -0.79
CA GLY A 88 -10.23 -16.89 -2.10
C GLY A 88 -8.90 -16.67 -2.83
N ALA A 89 -8.95 -16.26 -4.09
CA ALA A 89 -7.76 -15.90 -4.87
C ALA A 89 -7.24 -14.48 -4.58
N ASN A 90 -7.99 -13.66 -3.82
CA ASN A 90 -7.63 -12.27 -3.59
C ASN A 90 -6.70 -12.12 -2.38
N ALA A 91 -5.68 -11.28 -2.52
CA ALA A 91 -4.83 -10.84 -1.42
C ALA A 91 -5.15 -9.37 -1.09
N VAL A 92 -5.44 -9.10 0.16
CA VAL A 92 -5.72 -7.76 0.70
C VAL A 92 -4.64 -7.44 1.72
N THR A 93 -3.89 -6.36 1.52
CA THR A 93 -2.85 -5.92 2.46
C THR A 93 -3.41 -4.84 3.37
N PHE A 94 -3.26 -5.01 4.66
CA PHE A 94 -3.59 -3.99 5.66
C PHE A 94 -2.37 -3.10 5.91
N CYS A 95 -2.55 -1.78 5.77
CA CYS A 95 -1.52 -0.79 6.05
C CYS A 95 -2.06 0.26 7.01
N GLN A 96 -1.23 0.67 7.96
CA GLN A 96 -1.55 1.77 8.86
C GLN A 96 -0.42 2.78 8.83
N VAL A 97 -0.75 4.03 8.51
CA VAL A 97 0.20 5.15 8.50
C VAL A 97 -0.11 6.02 9.69
N SER A 98 0.76 6.02 10.67
CA SER A 98 0.64 6.87 11.83
C SER A 98 1.31 8.22 11.56
N GLY A 99 0.52 9.29 11.47
CA GLY A 99 1.01 10.66 11.52
C GLY A 99 1.07 11.12 12.98
N GLY A 100 2.03 10.67 13.75
CA GLY A 100 2.15 10.97 15.17
C GLY A 100 3.55 11.30 15.60
N LEU A 101 3.68 12.48 16.19
CA LEU A 101 4.81 12.89 17.02
C LEU A 101 4.67 12.16 18.38
N ASP A 102 5.78 11.55 18.82
CA ASP A 102 6.05 11.03 20.17
C ASP A 102 5.51 9.64 20.56
N GLN A 103 6.33 8.69 20.59
CA GLN A 103 7.00 7.92 21.66
C GLN A 103 7.50 6.57 21.17
N PRO A 104 8.70 6.12 21.59
CA PRO A 104 9.18 4.79 21.27
C PRO A 104 8.53 3.77 22.21
N ASP A 105 7.83 2.79 21.67
CA ASP A 105 7.47 1.59 22.40
C ASP A 105 7.83 0.34 21.60
N ASP A 106 8.32 -0.63 22.38
CA ASP A 106 9.05 -1.83 22.00
C ASP A 106 8.34 -2.72 20.95
N GLY A 107 9.05 -3.04 19.88
CA GLY A 107 8.97 -4.36 19.24
C GLY A 107 8.08 -4.52 18.02
N ALA A 108 7.35 -3.52 17.53
CA ALA A 108 6.72 -3.56 16.22
C ALA A 108 7.54 -2.73 15.24
N GLN A 109 7.96 -3.30 14.11
CA GLN A 109 8.59 -2.55 13.02
C GLN A 109 7.55 -1.62 12.39
N THR A 110 7.29 -0.54 13.08
CA THR A 110 6.43 0.55 12.63
C THR A 110 7.19 1.28 11.54
N VAL A 111 6.51 1.66 10.48
CA VAL A 111 7.00 2.64 9.51
C VAL A 111 7.38 3.89 10.29
N LEU A 112 8.66 4.09 10.54
CA LEU A 112 9.18 5.18 11.37
C LEU A 112 9.25 6.47 10.55
N PHE A 113 8.48 7.46 10.98
CA PHE A 113 8.68 8.85 10.55
C PHE A 113 9.84 9.44 11.35
N GLU A 114 11.04 9.40 10.81
CA GLU A 114 12.15 10.16 11.40
C GLU A 114 12.13 11.62 10.93
N ARG A 115 12.09 12.50 11.90
CA ARG A 115 12.19 13.95 11.69
C ARG A 115 13.66 14.31 11.52
N SER A 116 14.13 14.42 10.29
CA SER A 116 15.42 15.04 10.00
C SER A 116 15.23 16.55 9.86
N LEU A 117 16.22 17.34 10.32
CA LEU A 117 16.20 18.80 10.31
C LEU A 117 15.84 19.34 8.90
N GLY A 118 14.56 19.67 8.67
CA GLY A 118 14.06 20.30 7.46
C GLY A 118 13.08 19.52 6.59
N GLY A 119 12.69 18.28 6.95
CA GLY A 119 11.70 17.51 6.19
C GLY A 119 11.34 16.20 6.89
N GLU A 120 10.07 15.85 6.87
CA GLU A 120 9.61 14.54 7.35
C GLU A 120 9.95 13.50 6.29
N VAL A 121 10.87 12.60 6.57
CA VAL A 121 11.19 11.46 5.70
C VAL A 121 10.32 10.28 6.10
N PHE A 122 9.56 9.76 5.15
CA PHE A 122 8.76 8.55 5.32
C PHE A 122 9.56 7.37 4.72
N HIS A 123 9.83 6.34 5.50
CA HIS A 123 10.57 5.17 5.03
C HIS A 123 9.98 3.87 5.57
N GLY A 124 10.29 2.76 4.91
CA GLY A 124 9.80 1.44 5.30
C GLY A 124 10.38 0.32 4.44
N ASP A 125 9.82 -0.87 4.63
CA ASP A 125 10.15 -2.06 3.86
C ASP A 125 9.09 -2.31 2.77
N LEU A 126 9.55 -2.66 1.56
CA LEU A 126 8.67 -2.99 0.43
C LEU A 126 7.92 -4.31 0.61
N ALA A 127 8.37 -5.17 1.50
CA ALA A 127 7.64 -6.38 1.87
C ALA A 127 6.39 -6.05 2.69
N GLU A 128 6.41 -4.95 3.48
CA GLU A 128 5.27 -4.47 4.27
C GLU A 128 4.36 -3.56 3.45
N ILE A 129 4.96 -2.61 2.71
CA ILE A 129 4.23 -1.68 1.84
C ILE A 129 4.79 -1.80 0.43
N PRO A 130 4.17 -2.62 -0.42
CA PRO A 130 4.65 -2.82 -1.78
C PRO A 130 4.55 -1.52 -2.60
N PRO A 131 5.39 -1.34 -3.66
CA PRO A 131 5.48 -0.09 -4.41
C PRO A 131 4.14 0.41 -4.95
N PHE A 132 3.25 -0.48 -5.40
CA PHE A 132 1.94 -0.08 -5.90
C PHE A 132 1.08 0.57 -4.80
N ALA A 133 1.10 0.02 -3.58
CA ALA A 133 0.36 0.57 -2.44
C ALA A 133 0.95 1.91 -1.98
N LEU A 134 2.29 1.99 -1.98
CA LEU A 134 3.02 3.20 -1.65
C LEU A 134 2.70 4.34 -2.62
N LEU A 135 2.68 4.07 -3.92
CA LEU A 135 2.34 5.07 -4.94
C LEU A 135 0.88 5.56 -4.80
N GLN A 136 -0.07 4.67 -4.55
CA GLN A 136 -1.46 5.05 -4.31
C GLN A 136 -1.62 5.90 -3.04
N LEU A 137 -0.87 5.60 -1.98
CA LEU A 137 -0.82 6.40 -0.76
C LEU A 137 -0.31 7.83 -1.04
N LEU A 138 0.77 7.94 -1.81
CA LEU A 138 1.36 9.22 -2.18
C LEU A 138 0.45 10.02 -3.12
N GLU A 139 -0.27 9.34 -4.05
CA GLU A 139 -1.29 9.93 -4.93
C GLU A 139 -2.46 10.49 -4.12
N MET A 140 -3.07 9.70 -3.24
CA MET A 140 -4.18 10.13 -2.39
C MET A 140 -3.81 11.32 -1.50
N GLY A 141 -2.59 11.28 -0.93
CA GLY A 141 -2.05 12.37 -0.13
C GLY A 141 -1.57 13.57 -0.95
N ARG A 142 -1.66 13.51 -2.30
CA ARG A 142 -1.17 14.52 -3.23
C ARG A 142 0.26 14.97 -2.91
N LYS A 143 1.10 14.00 -2.57
CA LYS A 143 2.46 14.28 -2.08
C LYS A 143 3.36 14.70 -3.24
N THR A 144 4.22 15.69 -2.95
CA THR A 144 5.28 16.13 -3.86
C THR A 144 6.62 15.82 -3.20
N GLY A 145 7.52 15.16 -3.92
CA GLY A 145 8.83 14.77 -3.36
C GLY A 145 9.51 13.68 -4.17
N LEU A 146 10.52 13.09 -3.56
CA LEU A 146 11.34 12.02 -4.11
C LEU A 146 11.12 10.72 -3.35
N LEU A 147 10.65 9.69 -4.04
CA LEU A 147 10.64 8.32 -3.56
C LEU A 147 11.92 7.62 -4.01
N ARG A 148 12.70 7.14 -3.05
CA ARG A 148 13.86 6.25 -3.29
C ARG A 148 13.44 4.82 -3.02
N ILE A 149 13.83 3.92 -3.90
CA ILE A 149 13.68 2.47 -3.73
C ILE A 149 15.08 1.87 -3.76
N ASP A 150 15.43 1.22 -2.66
CA ASP A 150 16.70 0.50 -2.48
C ASP A 150 16.40 -1.00 -2.44
N SER A 151 16.46 -1.61 -3.60
CA SER A 151 16.18 -3.02 -3.86
C SER A 151 17.36 -3.64 -4.56
N ASP A 152 17.67 -4.91 -4.24
CA ASP A 152 18.76 -5.64 -4.89
C ASP A 152 18.54 -5.80 -6.40
N ALA A 153 17.29 -6.01 -6.80
CA ALA A 153 16.91 -6.21 -8.19
C ALA A 153 16.80 -4.91 -8.98
N THR A 154 16.11 -3.91 -8.42
CA THR A 154 15.76 -2.68 -9.15
C THR A 154 15.85 -1.45 -8.24
N PRO A 155 17.07 -1.00 -7.89
CA PRO A 155 17.20 0.24 -7.15
C PRO A 155 16.95 1.44 -8.07
N GLY A 156 16.29 2.47 -7.53
CA GLY A 156 16.03 3.66 -8.32
C GLY A 156 15.30 4.76 -7.56
N LYS A 157 14.86 5.75 -8.32
CA LYS A 157 14.25 6.97 -7.80
C LYS A 157 13.04 7.35 -8.62
N LEU A 158 12.01 7.85 -7.97
CA LEU A 158 10.78 8.34 -8.58
C LEU A 158 10.42 9.69 -7.98
N TRP A 159 10.31 10.71 -8.82
CA TRP A 159 9.84 12.04 -8.43
C TRP A 159 8.35 12.16 -8.65
N LEU A 160 7.66 12.67 -7.64
CA LEU A 160 6.23 12.90 -7.66
C LEU A 160 5.92 14.40 -7.52
N ARG A 161 4.86 14.84 -8.19
CA ARG A 161 4.28 16.17 -8.06
C ARG A 161 2.79 16.05 -7.86
N ALA A 162 2.29 16.53 -6.71
CA ALA A 162 0.88 16.43 -6.33
C ALA A 162 0.31 14.99 -6.42
N GLY A 163 1.17 13.98 -6.18
CA GLY A 163 0.84 12.57 -6.22
C GLY A 163 1.16 11.88 -7.54
N ASP A 164 1.27 12.60 -8.66
CA ASP A 164 1.57 12.01 -9.95
C ASP A 164 3.08 11.84 -10.20
N PRO A 165 3.51 10.74 -10.84
CA PRO A 165 4.89 10.53 -11.22
C PRO A 165 5.29 11.50 -12.34
N ILE A 166 6.38 12.24 -12.16
CA ILE A 166 6.89 13.19 -13.17
C ILE A 166 8.22 12.76 -13.77
N HIS A 167 9.00 11.97 -13.07
CA HIS A 167 10.29 11.49 -13.53
C HIS A 167 10.68 10.24 -12.74
N ALA A 168 11.34 9.28 -13.39
CA ALA A 168 11.93 8.12 -12.73
C ALA A 168 13.27 7.76 -13.34
N GLU A 169 14.15 7.21 -12.52
CA GLU A 169 15.45 6.69 -12.95
C GLU A 169 15.80 5.40 -12.20
N THR A 170 16.29 4.43 -12.94
CA THR A 170 16.97 3.23 -12.44
C THR A 170 18.40 3.20 -12.99
N LYS A 171 19.15 2.14 -12.71
CA LYS A 171 20.49 1.97 -13.29
C LYS A 171 20.49 1.88 -14.83
N SER A 172 19.40 1.39 -15.43
CA SER A 172 19.32 1.03 -16.86
C SER A 172 18.26 1.81 -17.64
N GLN A 173 17.31 2.46 -16.97
CA GLN A 173 16.13 3.07 -17.59
C GLN A 173 15.85 4.44 -16.99
N ILE A 174 15.18 5.29 -17.77
CA ILE A 174 14.73 6.64 -17.37
C ILE A 174 13.29 6.83 -17.84
N GLY A 175 12.51 7.63 -17.14
CA GLY A 175 11.14 7.96 -17.50
C GLY A 175 10.15 6.87 -17.15
N PHE A 176 9.14 6.67 -18.01
CA PHE A 176 8.01 5.79 -17.72
C PHE A 176 8.41 4.32 -17.49
N ASP A 177 9.32 3.78 -18.32
CA ASP A 177 9.81 2.39 -18.19
C ASP A 177 10.56 2.18 -16.87
N ALA A 178 11.32 3.17 -16.42
CA ALA A 178 11.95 3.14 -15.11
C ALA A 178 10.92 3.11 -13.97
N ALA A 179 9.85 3.91 -14.09
CA ALA A 179 8.77 3.91 -13.11
C ALA A 179 8.05 2.56 -13.06
N VAL A 180 7.76 1.93 -14.21
CA VAL A 180 7.16 0.59 -14.28
C VAL A 180 8.08 -0.44 -13.62
N ALA A 181 9.38 -0.41 -13.90
CA ALA A 181 10.35 -1.33 -13.30
C ALA A 181 10.41 -1.19 -11.76
N LEU A 182 10.29 0.04 -11.24
CA LEU A 182 10.25 0.28 -9.79
C LEU A 182 8.98 -0.27 -9.12
N VAL A 183 7.85 -0.29 -9.83
CA VAL A 183 6.60 -0.91 -9.32
C VAL A 183 6.74 -2.41 -9.11
N HIS A 184 7.61 -3.07 -9.88
CA HIS A 184 7.86 -4.51 -9.77
C HIS A 184 8.83 -4.90 -8.65
N ALA A 185 9.44 -3.95 -7.95
CA ALA A 185 10.34 -4.26 -6.83
C ALA A 185 9.56 -5.00 -5.72
N ALA A 186 9.91 -6.27 -5.51
CA ALA A 186 9.19 -7.15 -4.57
C ALA A 186 9.76 -7.08 -3.14
N SER A 187 10.98 -6.58 -2.98
CA SER A 187 11.69 -6.51 -1.69
C SER A 187 12.66 -5.34 -1.67
N GLY A 188 13.05 -4.92 -0.48
CA GLY A 188 13.97 -3.82 -0.27
C GLY A 188 13.38 -2.73 0.59
N ARG A 189 14.05 -1.61 0.68
CA ARG A 189 13.62 -0.45 1.46
C ARG A 189 13.18 0.67 0.57
N PHE A 190 12.29 1.49 1.08
CA PHE A 190 11.94 2.76 0.46
C PHE A 190 12.13 3.94 1.43
N ALA A 191 12.36 5.11 0.87
CA ALA A 191 12.37 6.37 1.59
C ALA A 191 11.71 7.44 0.71
N PHE A 192 10.73 8.15 1.26
CA PHE A 192 10.10 9.29 0.60
C PHE A 192 10.58 10.59 1.25
N GLU A 193 11.18 11.45 0.47
CA GLU A 193 11.67 12.78 0.86
C GLU A 193 10.69 13.83 0.35
N PRO A 194 9.82 14.40 1.20
CA PRO A 194 8.90 15.44 0.77
C PRO A 194 9.65 16.71 0.35
N ASN A 195 9.07 17.42 -0.62
CA ASN A 195 9.61 18.69 -1.14
C ASN A 195 11.02 18.60 -1.73
N ALA A 196 11.53 17.41 -2.04
CA ALA A 196 12.77 17.28 -2.79
C ALA A 196 12.65 18.03 -4.13
N ALA A 197 13.75 18.66 -4.56
CA ALA A 197 13.77 19.46 -5.78
C ALA A 197 13.24 18.68 -6.98
N PRO A 198 12.20 19.19 -7.68
CA PRO A 198 11.61 18.49 -8.80
C PRO A 198 12.62 18.39 -9.94
N ARG A 199 12.67 17.22 -10.58
CA ARG A 199 13.33 17.04 -11.87
C ARG A 199 12.44 17.57 -12.99
N GLU A 200 13.03 17.78 -14.16
CA GLU A 200 12.29 18.01 -15.38
C GLU A 200 11.35 16.82 -15.65
N ALA A 201 10.09 17.11 -15.97
CA ALA A 201 9.09 16.06 -16.15
C ALA A 201 9.41 15.28 -17.44
N THR A 202 9.53 13.98 -17.32
CA THR A 202 9.70 13.03 -18.44
C THR A 202 8.56 12.00 -18.49
N ILE A 203 7.63 12.07 -17.53
CA ILE A 203 6.45 11.22 -17.44
C ILE A 203 5.23 12.12 -17.49
N GLU A 204 4.31 11.83 -18.40
CA GLU A 204 3.00 12.48 -18.54
C GLU A 204 1.88 11.44 -18.30
N ALA A 205 2.02 10.65 -17.24
CA ALA A 205 1.06 9.60 -16.91
C ALA A 205 0.66 9.67 -15.44
N SER A 206 -0.58 9.33 -15.12
CA SER A 206 -1.05 9.20 -13.75
C SER A 206 -0.51 7.93 -13.09
N VAL A 207 -0.56 7.87 -11.76
CA VAL A 207 -0.27 6.64 -11.00
C VAL A 207 -1.14 5.48 -11.48
N THR A 208 -2.42 5.72 -11.72
CA THR A 208 -3.34 4.70 -12.24
C THR A 208 -2.85 4.09 -13.55
N HIS A 209 -2.42 4.92 -14.51
CA HIS A 209 -1.89 4.43 -15.78
C HIS A 209 -0.60 3.62 -15.59
N LEU A 210 0.30 4.10 -14.75
CA LEU A 210 1.54 3.42 -14.40
C LEU A 210 1.27 2.02 -13.80
N LEU A 211 0.33 1.92 -12.88
CA LEU A 211 -0.01 0.66 -12.22
C LEU A 211 -0.71 -0.33 -13.17
N LEU A 212 -1.55 0.15 -14.09
CA LEU A 212 -2.16 -0.69 -15.12
C LEU A 212 -1.11 -1.27 -16.06
N GLU A 213 -0.17 -0.46 -16.51
CA GLU A 213 0.91 -0.93 -17.38
C GLU A 213 1.83 -1.92 -16.67
N ALA A 214 2.19 -1.67 -15.41
CA ALA A 214 2.95 -2.62 -14.61
C ALA A 214 2.20 -3.95 -14.44
N SER A 215 0.89 -3.93 -14.20
CA SER A 215 0.09 -5.15 -14.10
C SER A 215 0.08 -5.92 -15.42
N ARG A 216 -0.09 -5.22 -16.56
CA ARG A 216 -0.07 -5.82 -17.89
C ARG A 216 1.26 -6.53 -18.18
N GLN A 217 2.39 -5.86 -17.92
CA GLN A 217 3.72 -6.44 -18.19
C GLN A 217 4.00 -7.68 -17.33
N ARG A 218 3.51 -7.70 -16.08
CA ARG A 218 3.62 -8.88 -15.22
C ARG A 218 2.80 -10.06 -15.77
N ASP A 219 1.59 -9.81 -16.25
CA ASP A 219 0.71 -10.85 -16.81
C ASP A 219 1.25 -11.41 -18.13
N GLU A 220 1.95 -10.59 -18.92
CA GLU A 220 2.64 -11.00 -20.17
C GLU A 220 3.99 -11.68 -19.93
N GLY A 221 4.46 -11.80 -18.68
CA GLY A 221 5.74 -12.40 -18.33
C GLY A 221 6.96 -11.59 -18.78
N LEU A 222 6.78 -10.28 -18.95
CA LEU A 222 7.81 -9.33 -19.39
C LEU A 222 8.50 -8.60 -18.20
N ALA A 223 8.15 -8.97 -16.97
CA ALA A 223 8.64 -8.35 -15.73
C ALA A 223 9.71 -9.19 -15.05
#